data_1e6046c5b4fef8b1bb736c4968f6a34c
#
_entry.id   1e6046c5b4fef8b1bb736c4968f6a34c
#
_cell.length_a   1.000
_cell.length_b   1.000
_cell.length_c   1.000
_cell.angle_alpha   90.00
_cell.angle_beta   90.00
_cell.angle_gamma   90.00
#
_symmetry.space_group_name_H-M   'P 1'
#
loop_
_entity.id
_entity.type
_entity.pdbx_description
1 polymer ?
#
loop_
_entity_poly.entity_id
_entity_poly.type
_entity_poly.pdbx_seq_one_letter_code
_entity_poly.pdbx_strand_id
1 'polypeptide(L)'
;MEAILFIAVMVGLVLVLYKAREKGGELIHRAIRPGAYKKGKEVTTRVVALNAPVSPERFLDRVIQTLDVSDKPPLAGGLYMNAREIDAEGDHIAVLAIGNPLMNNAEIALVLSPVRQGCAGSVRVVKWHETEGVVDGIDKLE
;
A
#
# COMPACT_ATOMS: atom_id res chain seq x y z
N MET A 1 -43.76 -2.95 -22.30
CA MET A 1 -43.61 -2.36 -20.95
C MET A 1 -43.27 -3.37 -19.89
N GLU A 2 -43.86 -4.53 -19.85
CA GLU A 2 -43.59 -5.56 -18.84
C GLU A 2 -42.12 -6.10 -18.89
N ALA A 3 -41.56 -6.26 -20.08
CA ALA A 3 -40.18 -6.71 -20.22
C ALA A 3 -39.15 -5.70 -19.68
N ILE A 4 -39.41 -4.41 -19.84
CA ILE A 4 -38.49 -3.35 -19.34
C ILE A 4 -38.58 -3.28 -17.80
N LEU A 5 -39.77 -3.43 -17.25
CA LEU A 5 -39.98 -3.46 -15.80
C LEU A 5 -39.28 -4.68 -15.18
N PHE A 6 -39.36 -5.86 -15.82
CA PHE A 6 -38.71 -7.08 -15.38
C PHE A 6 -37.16 -6.95 -15.40
N ILE A 7 -36.62 -6.36 -16.46
CA ILE A 7 -35.15 -6.12 -16.56
C ILE A 7 -34.71 -5.14 -15.46
N ALA A 8 -35.44 -4.06 -15.23
CA ALA A 8 -35.12 -3.09 -14.20
C ALA A 8 -35.10 -3.72 -12.79
N VAL A 9 -36.10 -4.57 -12.49
CA VAL A 9 -36.19 -5.29 -11.23
C VAL A 9 -35.02 -6.27 -11.07
N MET A 10 -34.67 -7.01 -12.12
CA MET A 10 -33.55 -7.95 -12.10
C MET A 10 -32.21 -7.24 -11.90
N VAL A 11 -31.98 -6.12 -12.58
CA VAL A 11 -30.75 -5.31 -12.39
C VAL A 11 -30.70 -4.76 -10.96
N GLY A 12 -31.80 -4.25 -10.45
CA GLY A 12 -31.88 -3.78 -9.05
C GLY A 12 -31.56 -4.88 -8.04
N LEU A 13 -32.10 -6.08 -8.25
CA LEU A 13 -31.85 -7.24 -7.38
C LEU A 13 -30.38 -7.66 -7.41
N VAL A 14 -29.75 -7.71 -8.59
CA VAL A 14 -28.35 -8.04 -8.76
C VAL A 14 -27.46 -7.01 -8.05
N LEU A 15 -27.74 -5.73 -8.16
CA LEU A 15 -27.00 -4.67 -7.47
C LEU A 15 -27.13 -4.76 -5.95
N VAL A 16 -28.31 -5.08 -5.43
CA VAL A 16 -28.54 -5.27 -3.99
C VAL A 16 -27.76 -6.49 -3.48
N LEU A 17 -27.83 -7.60 -4.21
CA LEU A 17 -27.06 -8.81 -3.86
C LEU A 17 -25.55 -8.61 -3.92
N TYR A 18 -25.08 -7.85 -4.91
CA TYR A 18 -23.66 -7.50 -5.03
C TYR A 18 -23.18 -6.68 -3.82
N LYS A 19 -23.92 -5.61 -3.47
CA LYS A 19 -23.61 -4.81 -2.27
C LYS A 19 -23.72 -5.59 -0.95
N ALA A 20 -24.71 -6.47 -0.83
CA ALA A 20 -24.85 -7.33 0.33
C ALA A 20 -23.69 -8.32 0.46
N ARG A 21 -23.20 -8.85 -0.67
CA ARG A 21 -22.03 -9.75 -0.71
C ARG A 21 -20.74 -9.02 -0.32
N GLU A 22 -20.54 -7.80 -0.80
CA GLU A 22 -19.37 -6.97 -0.46
C GLU A 22 -19.30 -6.69 1.04
N LYS A 23 -20.39 -6.22 1.64
CA LYS A 23 -20.50 -6.00 3.09
C LYS A 23 -20.41 -7.30 3.91
N GLY A 24 -21.03 -8.36 3.42
CA GLY A 24 -20.98 -9.67 4.07
C GLY A 24 -19.58 -10.27 4.05
N GLY A 25 -18.82 -10.10 2.95
CA GLY A 25 -17.43 -10.50 2.84
C GLY A 25 -16.53 -9.80 3.86
N GLU A 26 -16.66 -8.48 3.99
CA GLU A 26 -15.91 -7.70 4.99
C GLU A 26 -16.18 -8.19 6.43
N LEU A 27 -17.46 -8.41 6.77
CA LEU A 27 -17.85 -8.93 8.08
C LEU A 27 -17.32 -10.34 8.34
N ILE A 28 -17.35 -11.21 7.33
CA ILE A 28 -16.84 -12.58 7.41
C ILE A 28 -15.31 -12.58 7.61
N HIS A 29 -14.57 -11.79 6.82
CA HIS A 29 -13.12 -11.66 6.98
C HIS A 29 -12.73 -11.07 8.33
N ARG A 30 -13.47 -10.09 8.80
CA ARG A 30 -13.28 -9.50 10.13
C ARG A 30 -13.53 -10.50 11.26
N ALA A 31 -14.50 -11.41 11.09
CA ALA A 31 -14.81 -12.45 12.07
C ALA A 31 -13.83 -13.63 12.00
N ILE A 32 -13.42 -14.05 10.79
CA ILE A 32 -12.56 -15.21 10.57
C ILE A 32 -11.07 -14.87 10.73
N ARG A 33 -10.67 -13.65 10.35
CA ARG A 33 -9.29 -13.15 10.41
C ARG A 33 -9.19 -11.81 11.13
N PRO A 34 -9.60 -11.71 12.40
CA PRO A 34 -9.58 -10.45 13.13
C PRO A 34 -8.16 -9.89 13.30
N GLY A 35 -7.14 -10.74 13.36
CA GLY A 35 -5.74 -10.37 13.43
C GLY A 35 -5.25 -9.66 12.16
N ALA A 36 -5.56 -10.19 10.99
CA ALA A 36 -5.17 -9.59 9.70
C ALA A 36 -5.83 -8.23 9.46
N TYR A 37 -7.11 -8.09 9.80
CA TYR A 37 -7.83 -6.83 9.70
C TYR A 37 -7.24 -5.75 10.62
N LYS A 38 -7.00 -6.06 11.89
CA LYS A 38 -6.40 -5.17 12.88
C LYS A 38 -4.97 -4.77 12.49
N LYS A 39 -4.17 -5.75 12.06
CA LYS A 39 -2.80 -5.58 11.60
C LYS A 39 -2.74 -4.67 10.37
N GLY A 40 -3.61 -4.87 9.38
CA GLY A 40 -3.70 -4.02 8.20
C GLY A 40 -3.97 -2.56 8.56
N LYS A 41 -4.92 -2.31 9.45
CA LYS A 41 -5.25 -0.98 9.91
C LYS A 41 -4.10 -0.34 10.71
N GLU A 42 -3.42 -1.11 11.53
CA GLU A 42 -2.26 -0.66 12.29
C GLU A 42 -1.09 -0.27 11.36
N VAL A 43 -0.75 -1.13 10.40
CA VAL A 43 0.36 -0.88 9.46
C VAL A 43 0.09 0.33 8.56
N THR A 44 -1.12 0.48 8.02
CA THR A 44 -1.47 1.59 7.12
C THR A 44 -1.55 2.95 7.83
N THR A 45 -1.74 2.97 9.15
CA THR A 45 -1.78 4.21 9.94
C THR A 45 -0.46 4.51 10.66
N ARG A 46 0.47 3.57 10.67
CA ARG A 46 1.75 3.67 11.38
C ARG A 46 2.73 4.59 10.67
N VAL A 47 3.37 5.46 11.44
CA VAL A 47 4.54 6.23 11.01
C VAL A 47 5.74 5.76 11.81
N VAL A 48 6.78 5.28 11.12
CA VAL A 48 8.01 4.80 11.76
C VAL A 48 9.09 5.85 11.61
N ALA A 49 9.61 6.34 12.73
CA ALA A 49 10.76 7.24 12.73
C ALA A 49 12.05 6.47 12.46
N LEU A 50 12.93 7.06 11.65
CA LEU A 50 14.22 6.51 11.26
C LEU A 50 15.34 7.44 11.69
N ASN A 51 16.46 6.85 12.06
CA ASN A 51 17.71 7.55 12.27
C ASN A 51 18.87 6.62 11.91
N ALA A 52 19.80 7.09 11.10
CA ALA A 52 20.92 6.27 10.64
C ALA A 52 22.22 7.09 10.52
N PRO A 53 23.39 6.51 10.85
CA PRO A 53 24.69 7.18 10.78
C PRO A 53 25.27 7.18 9.37
N VAL A 54 24.45 7.26 8.34
CA VAL A 54 24.81 7.29 6.92
C VAL A 54 24.02 8.37 6.20
N SER A 55 24.54 8.84 5.06
CA SER A 55 23.80 9.83 4.25
C SER A 55 22.46 9.26 3.72
N PRO A 56 21.48 10.11 3.39
CA PRO A 56 20.22 9.68 2.82
C PRO A 56 20.40 8.79 1.58
N GLU A 57 21.33 9.13 0.67
CA GLU A 57 21.60 8.34 -0.53
C GLU A 57 22.08 6.92 -0.19
N ARG A 58 23.05 6.81 0.72
CA ARG A 58 23.56 5.51 1.15
C ARG A 58 22.51 4.68 1.89
N PHE A 59 21.65 5.35 2.65
CA PHE A 59 20.54 4.67 3.30
C PHE A 59 19.57 4.09 2.27
N LEU A 60 19.15 4.89 1.28
CA LEU A 60 18.28 4.43 0.20
C LEU A 60 18.92 3.31 -0.63
N ASP A 61 20.18 3.42 -0.96
CA ASP A 61 20.89 2.37 -1.71
C ASP A 61 20.92 1.04 -0.93
N ARG A 62 21.09 1.08 0.38
CA ARG A 62 21.01 -0.11 1.24
C ARG A 62 19.59 -0.68 1.29
N VAL A 63 18.57 0.16 1.37
CA VAL A 63 17.17 -0.27 1.31
C VAL A 63 16.88 -0.98 -0.01
N ILE A 64 17.29 -0.39 -1.14
CA ILE A 64 17.11 -0.96 -2.47
C ILE A 64 17.78 -2.33 -2.58
N GLN A 65 19.02 -2.48 -2.11
CA GLN A 65 19.75 -3.74 -2.14
C GLN A 65 19.16 -4.79 -1.19
N THR A 66 18.84 -4.40 0.03
CA THR A 66 18.36 -5.33 1.07
C THR A 66 16.98 -5.89 0.75
N LEU A 67 16.11 -5.05 0.20
CA LEU A 67 14.73 -5.41 -0.14
C LEU A 67 14.57 -5.87 -1.59
N ASP A 68 15.64 -5.90 -2.36
CA ASP A 68 15.63 -6.26 -3.79
C ASP A 68 14.60 -5.43 -4.58
N VAL A 69 14.68 -4.11 -4.44
CA VAL A 69 13.77 -3.17 -5.08
C VAL A 69 14.08 -3.06 -6.57
N SER A 70 13.12 -3.37 -7.41
CA SER A 70 13.25 -3.24 -8.87
C SER A 70 13.06 -1.79 -9.33
N ASP A 71 13.71 -1.40 -10.43
CA ASP A 71 13.52 -0.09 -11.05
C ASP A 71 12.17 0.07 -11.75
N LYS A 72 11.55 -1.04 -12.13
CA LYS A 72 10.27 -1.11 -12.83
C LYS A 72 9.35 -2.13 -12.17
N PRO A 73 8.03 -2.00 -12.32
CA PRO A 73 7.07 -2.99 -11.82
C PRO A 73 7.38 -4.39 -12.37
N PRO A 74 7.70 -5.38 -11.52
CA PRO A 74 7.95 -6.75 -11.99
C PRO A 74 6.65 -7.41 -12.48
N LEU A 75 6.74 -8.21 -13.55
CA LEU A 75 5.57 -8.88 -14.15
C LEU A 75 4.83 -9.78 -13.17
N ALA A 76 5.58 -10.50 -12.34
CA ALA A 76 5.03 -11.40 -11.32
C ALA A 76 4.61 -10.68 -10.02
N GLY A 77 4.74 -9.36 -9.98
CA GLY A 77 4.53 -8.57 -8.78
C GLY A 77 5.76 -8.55 -7.86
N GLY A 78 5.90 -7.48 -7.10
CA GLY A 78 6.98 -7.28 -6.17
C GLY A 78 7.14 -5.83 -5.76
N LEU A 79 8.27 -5.54 -5.13
CA LEU A 79 8.63 -4.21 -4.67
C LEU A 79 9.43 -3.49 -5.76
N TYR A 80 9.05 -2.25 -6.07
CA TYR A 80 9.72 -1.43 -7.07
C TYR A 80 9.76 0.05 -6.68
N MET A 81 10.73 0.79 -7.27
CA MET A 81 10.84 2.23 -7.08
C MET A 81 9.83 2.96 -7.96
N ASN A 82 8.85 3.61 -7.35
CA ASN A 82 7.82 4.38 -8.05
C ASN A 82 8.24 5.84 -8.27
N ALA A 83 8.89 6.45 -7.28
CA ALA A 83 9.42 7.79 -7.38
C ALA A 83 10.65 7.97 -6.48
N ARG A 84 11.59 8.80 -6.91
CA ARG A 84 12.74 9.21 -6.11
C ARG A 84 13.11 10.64 -6.49
N GLU A 85 13.11 11.54 -5.52
CA GLU A 85 13.41 12.96 -5.72
C GLU A 85 14.09 13.57 -4.49
N ILE A 86 14.66 14.75 -4.67
CA ILE A 86 15.15 15.61 -3.59
C ILE A 86 14.30 16.87 -3.66
N ASP A 87 13.64 17.23 -2.57
CA ASP A 87 12.80 18.43 -2.52
C ASP A 87 13.61 19.72 -2.37
N ALA A 88 12.90 20.85 -2.34
CA ALA A 88 13.52 22.17 -2.23
C ALA A 88 14.27 22.38 -0.91
N GLU A 89 13.89 21.68 0.15
CA GLU A 89 14.50 21.70 1.48
C GLU A 89 15.71 20.77 1.59
N GLY A 90 15.98 19.95 0.56
CA GLY A 90 17.07 18.98 0.52
C GLY A 90 16.73 17.62 1.13
N ASP A 91 15.45 17.36 1.39
CA ASP A 91 14.98 16.06 1.87
C ASP A 91 14.88 15.08 0.71
N HIS A 92 15.37 13.87 0.93
CA HIS A 92 15.28 12.77 -0.01
C HIS A 92 13.96 12.04 0.16
N ILE A 93 13.14 12.05 -0.88
CA ILE A 93 11.84 11.41 -0.91
C ILE A 93 11.93 10.20 -1.84
N ALA A 94 11.60 9.02 -1.33
CA ALA A 94 11.47 7.80 -2.11
C ALA A 94 10.10 7.18 -1.88
N VAL A 95 9.43 6.82 -2.96
CA VAL A 95 8.16 6.10 -2.91
C VAL A 95 8.39 4.72 -3.49
N LEU A 96 8.30 3.71 -2.64
CA LEU A 96 8.34 2.31 -3.02
C LEU A 96 6.90 1.82 -3.24
N ALA A 97 6.68 1.06 -4.28
CA ALA A 97 5.38 0.47 -4.55
C ALA A 97 5.46 -1.06 -4.56
N ILE A 98 4.35 -1.68 -4.18
CA ILE A 98 4.16 -3.12 -4.22
C ILE A 98 3.09 -3.40 -5.26
N GLY A 99 3.43 -4.17 -6.28
CA GLY A 99 2.49 -4.49 -7.35
C GLY A 99 3.16 -5.06 -8.58
N ASN A 100 2.44 -4.95 -9.69
CA ASN A 100 2.88 -5.34 -11.03
C ASN A 100 2.53 -4.22 -12.02
N PRO A 101 2.83 -4.35 -13.34
CA PRO A 101 2.52 -3.31 -14.31
C PRO A 101 1.04 -2.93 -14.44
N LEU A 102 0.14 -3.81 -14.01
CA LEU A 102 -1.31 -3.61 -14.12
C LEU A 102 -1.96 -3.12 -12.82
N MET A 103 -1.34 -3.41 -11.67
CA MET A 103 -1.91 -3.14 -10.35
C MET A 103 -0.84 -2.70 -9.35
N ASN A 104 -1.06 -1.56 -8.74
CA ASN A 104 -0.30 -1.06 -7.61
C ASN A 104 -1.11 -1.29 -6.33
N ASN A 105 -0.67 -2.24 -5.51
CA ASN A 105 -1.39 -2.65 -4.30
C ASN A 105 -1.14 -1.74 -3.11
N ALA A 106 0.07 -1.21 -3.01
CA ALA A 106 0.44 -0.31 -1.92
C ALA A 106 1.62 0.58 -2.31
N GLU A 107 1.71 1.73 -1.67
CA GLU A 107 2.85 2.64 -1.76
C GLU A 107 3.35 3.01 -0.37
N ILE A 108 4.67 3.00 -0.22
CA ILE A 108 5.38 3.33 1.01
C ILE A 108 6.26 4.53 0.72
N ALA A 109 6.09 5.60 1.48
CA ALA A 109 6.94 6.77 1.38
C ALA A 109 8.02 6.77 2.44
N LEU A 110 9.27 6.98 2.01
CA LEU A 110 10.40 7.31 2.85
C LEU A 110 10.74 8.78 2.65
N VAL A 111 10.86 9.53 3.73
CA VAL A 111 11.34 10.90 3.72
C VAL A 111 12.57 10.97 4.61
N LEU A 112 13.71 11.34 4.06
CA LEU A 112 14.99 11.35 4.75
C LEU A 112 15.65 12.71 4.65
N SER A 113 15.87 13.34 5.79
CA SER A 113 16.58 14.60 5.91
C SER A 113 18.06 14.36 6.26
N PRO A 114 19.01 15.00 5.57
CA PRO A 114 20.40 14.98 5.99
C PRO A 114 20.57 15.69 7.33
N VAL A 115 21.24 15.03 8.27
CA VAL A 115 21.60 15.59 9.56
C VAL A 115 23.11 15.52 9.79
N ARG A 116 23.63 16.18 10.81
CA ARG A 116 25.07 16.34 11.06
C ARG A 116 25.85 15.01 11.08
N GLN A 117 25.23 13.94 11.54
CA GLN A 117 25.87 12.61 11.68
C GLN A 117 25.14 11.50 10.88
N GLY A 118 24.50 11.85 9.77
CA GLY A 118 23.81 10.85 8.97
C GLY A 118 22.49 11.34 8.36
N CYS A 119 21.44 10.59 8.54
CA CYS A 119 20.10 11.00 8.14
C CYS A 119 19.06 10.66 9.21
N ALA A 120 17.99 11.44 9.22
CA ALA A 120 16.81 11.19 10.03
C ALA A 120 15.55 11.33 9.16
N GLY A 121 14.51 10.62 9.48
CA GLY A 121 13.29 10.70 8.68
C GLY A 121 12.19 9.79 9.16
N SER A 122 11.31 9.44 8.24
CA SER A 122 10.17 8.60 8.53
C SER A 122 9.80 7.70 7.35
N VAL A 123 9.15 6.60 7.69
CA VAL A 123 8.51 5.67 6.76
C VAL A 123 7.03 5.58 7.09
N ARG A 124 6.18 5.62 6.08
CA ARG A 124 4.75 5.42 6.22
C ARG A 124 4.13 4.82 4.96
N VAL A 125 3.04 4.11 5.11
CA VAL A 125 2.19 3.68 4.00
C VAL A 125 1.33 4.87 3.58
N VAL A 126 1.37 5.24 2.31
CA VAL A 126 0.64 6.41 1.77
C VAL A 126 -0.53 6.01 0.88
N LYS A 127 -0.49 4.80 0.33
CA LYS A 127 -1.55 4.24 -0.49
C LYS A 127 -1.61 2.73 -0.28
N TRP A 128 -2.80 2.19 -0.25
CA TRP A 128 -3.03 0.74 -0.16
C TRP A 128 -4.34 0.37 -0.83
N HIS A 129 -4.41 -0.89 -1.22
CA HIS A 129 -5.62 -1.51 -1.73
C HIS A 129 -6.12 -2.52 -0.71
N GLU A 130 -7.42 -2.55 -0.48
CA GLU A 130 -8.08 -3.47 0.43
C GLU A 130 -9.05 -4.37 -0.33
N THR A 131 -9.02 -5.65 -0.01
CA THR A 131 -10.03 -6.61 -0.45
C THR A 131 -10.82 -7.07 0.77
N GLU A 132 -12.12 -6.76 0.79
CA GLU A 132 -13.02 -7.13 1.88
C GLU A 132 -12.52 -6.69 3.28
N GLY A 133 -11.91 -5.50 3.38
CA GLY A 133 -11.37 -4.92 4.61
C GLY A 133 -10.01 -5.46 5.03
N VAL A 134 -9.38 -6.32 4.23
CA VAL A 134 -8.01 -6.80 4.42
C VAL A 134 -7.07 -6.09 3.45
N VAL A 135 -6.00 -5.51 3.96
CA VAL A 135 -4.99 -4.83 3.14
C VAL A 135 -4.23 -5.85 2.31
N ASP A 136 -4.23 -5.67 0.99
CA ASP A 136 -3.52 -6.54 0.08
C ASP A 136 -2.01 -6.42 0.26
N GLY A 137 -1.33 -7.56 0.36
CA GLY A 137 0.12 -7.60 0.53
C GLY A 137 0.62 -7.17 1.91
N ILE A 138 -0.23 -7.30 2.96
CA ILE A 138 0.10 -6.90 4.34
C ILE A 138 1.43 -7.48 4.84
N ASP A 139 1.78 -8.70 4.45
CA ASP A 139 3.02 -9.37 4.88
C ASP A 139 4.28 -8.70 4.32
N LYS A 140 4.14 -7.94 3.22
CA LYS A 140 5.23 -7.16 2.61
C LYS A 140 5.34 -5.75 3.19
N LEU A 141 4.32 -5.30 3.91
CA LEU A 141 4.27 -3.97 4.52
C LEU A 141 4.91 -3.95 5.93
N GLU A 142 5.14 -5.10 6.52
CA GLU A 142 5.88 -5.25 7.78
C GLU A 142 7.39 -5.22 7.56
#